data_38d281027efb185c456575a26b3c20fd
#
_entry.id   38d281027efb185c456575a26b3c20fd
#
_cell.length_a   1.000
_cell.length_b   1.000
_cell.length_c   1.000
_cell.angle_alpha   90.00
_cell.angle_beta   90.00
_cell.angle_gamma   90.00
#
_symmetry.space_group_name_H-M   'P 1'
#
loop_
_entity.id
_entity.type
_entity.pdbx_description
1 polymer ?
#
loop_
_entity_poly.entity_id
_entity_poly.type
_entity_poly.pdbx_seq_one_letter_code
_entity_poly.pdbx_strand_id
1 'polypeptide(L)'
;MTDEQWTVLEPLLPKGKKPGRPRTWARRQLIDGIRFRVRTGIPWRDLPAEYGPWGRVYDLFRRWQRDDWYRIFEQLQARADAKDLITWDINVDSTVCRAHQHAAGVRKKGELQKEPPGGVTVEPDDHGLGRSRGGLTTKLHLAVEQGQKPMSIVITAGQRGDSPQIEPVLNKVRVPRLGPGRPRIRPDRVRADKAYASRKNRVCLRRHGIRCTIPDKADQARHRKKRGSLGGRPPKFDPQDYRARQDHAAEQLPAPSRSQSLSIHPQPPGPRRPPPSGPRTRQSYERSEAV
;
A
#
# COMPACT_ATOMS: atom_id res chain seq x y z
N MET A 1 -2.66 -17.63 -8.10
CA MET A 1 -2.55 -18.16 -6.71
C MET A 1 -2.33 -19.64 -6.77
N THR A 2 -1.38 -20.20 -6.01
CA THR A 2 -1.17 -21.66 -5.95
C THR A 2 -2.31 -22.35 -5.21
N ASP A 3 -2.44 -23.70 -5.36
CA ASP A 3 -3.46 -24.46 -4.65
C ASP A 3 -3.23 -24.45 -3.15
N GLU A 4 -1.99 -24.50 -2.72
CA GLU A 4 -1.60 -24.38 -1.32
C GLU A 4 -2.04 -23.04 -0.72
N GLN A 5 -1.79 -21.92 -1.42
CA GLN A 5 -2.24 -20.60 -1.00
C GLN A 5 -3.76 -20.52 -0.93
N TRP A 6 -4.45 -21.17 -1.88
CA TRP A 6 -5.90 -21.22 -1.87
C TRP A 6 -6.46 -21.98 -0.68
N THR A 7 -5.92 -23.16 -0.39
CA THR A 7 -6.32 -23.98 0.76
C THR A 7 -6.21 -23.24 2.09
N VAL A 8 -5.22 -22.37 2.24
CA VAL A 8 -5.08 -21.51 3.44
C VAL A 8 -6.10 -20.38 3.45
N LEU A 9 -6.37 -19.78 2.28
CA LEU A 9 -7.21 -18.58 2.16
C LEU A 9 -8.70 -18.90 2.17
N GLU A 10 -9.13 -19.96 1.48
CA GLU A 10 -10.55 -20.28 1.26
C GLU A 10 -11.38 -20.33 2.55
N PRO A 11 -10.94 -21.01 3.64
CA PRO A 11 -11.70 -21.07 4.88
C PRO A 11 -11.84 -19.74 5.61
N LEU A 12 -11.03 -18.72 5.26
CA LEU A 12 -11.06 -17.38 5.84
C LEU A 12 -12.03 -16.44 5.11
N LEU A 13 -12.50 -16.85 3.95
CA LEU A 13 -13.34 -15.99 3.12
C LEU A 13 -14.73 -15.81 3.73
N PRO A 14 -15.30 -14.58 3.64
CA PRO A 14 -16.63 -14.30 4.13
C PRO A 14 -17.68 -15.24 3.54
N LYS A 15 -18.45 -15.89 4.37
CA LYS A 15 -19.59 -16.73 3.97
C LYS A 15 -20.83 -15.86 3.85
N GLY A 16 -21.69 -16.12 2.84
CA GLY A 16 -22.98 -15.44 2.71
C GLY A 16 -23.88 -15.77 3.92
N LYS A 17 -24.60 -14.77 4.42
CA LYS A 17 -25.53 -14.94 5.55
C LYS A 17 -26.81 -15.71 5.17
N LYS A 18 -27.17 -15.72 3.92
CA LYS A 18 -28.39 -16.38 3.41
C LYS A 18 -28.05 -17.28 2.23
N PRO A 19 -28.75 -18.42 2.07
CA PRO A 19 -28.69 -19.19 0.85
C PRO A 19 -29.18 -18.30 -0.32
N GLY A 20 -28.48 -18.33 -1.43
CA GLY A 20 -28.81 -17.54 -2.61
C GLY A 20 -28.50 -18.31 -3.87
N ARG A 21 -28.77 -17.71 -5.04
CA ARG A 21 -28.43 -18.29 -6.33
C ARG A 21 -26.98 -18.72 -6.37
N PRO A 22 -26.65 -19.92 -6.87
CA PRO A 22 -25.29 -20.37 -7.05
C PRO A 22 -24.46 -19.33 -7.81
N ARG A 23 -23.18 -19.20 -7.43
CA ARG A 23 -22.29 -18.24 -8.06
C ARG A 23 -21.88 -18.71 -9.44
N THR A 24 -22.03 -17.87 -10.43
CA THR A 24 -21.60 -18.14 -11.81
C THR A 24 -20.05 -18.15 -11.91
N TRP A 25 -19.37 -17.39 -11.05
CA TRP A 25 -17.90 -17.23 -11.09
C TRP A 25 -17.28 -17.72 -9.79
N ALA A 26 -16.26 -18.54 -9.88
CA ALA A 26 -15.53 -19.04 -8.73
C ALA A 26 -14.85 -17.90 -7.97
N ARG A 27 -14.91 -17.94 -6.63
CA ARG A 27 -14.24 -16.90 -5.79
C ARG A 27 -12.75 -16.80 -6.06
N ARG A 28 -12.08 -17.94 -6.22
CA ARG A 28 -10.66 -17.99 -6.53
C ARG A 28 -10.33 -17.21 -7.79
N GLN A 29 -11.08 -17.42 -8.85
CA GLN A 29 -10.93 -16.74 -10.13
C GLN A 29 -11.05 -15.22 -9.98
N LEU A 30 -12.08 -14.73 -9.28
CA LEU A 30 -12.27 -13.29 -9.03
C LEU A 30 -11.15 -12.70 -8.16
N ILE A 31 -10.66 -13.44 -7.16
CA ILE A 31 -9.54 -13.01 -6.30
C ILE A 31 -8.24 -12.95 -7.11
N ASP A 32 -8.01 -13.92 -7.98
CA ASP A 32 -6.84 -13.90 -8.86
C ASP A 32 -6.89 -12.71 -9.83
N GLY A 33 -8.07 -12.32 -10.29
CA GLY A 33 -8.27 -11.08 -11.05
C GLY A 33 -7.92 -9.82 -10.24
N ILE A 34 -8.33 -9.74 -8.97
CA ILE A 34 -7.94 -8.64 -8.08
C ILE A 34 -6.40 -8.61 -7.92
N ARG A 35 -5.77 -9.75 -7.67
CA ARG A 35 -4.31 -9.85 -7.53
C ARG A 35 -3.58 -9.46 -8.81
N PHE A 36 -4.08 -9.91 -9.96
CA PHE A 36 -3.54 -9.53 -11.26
C PHE A 36 -3.57 -8.02 -11.46
N ARG A 37 -4.73 -7.40 -11.25
CA ARG A 37 -4.88 -5.94 -11.35
C ARG A 37 -3.97 -5.17 -10.40
N VAL A 38 -3.87 -5.60 -9.13
CA VAL A 38 -3.01 -4.93 -8.14
C VAL A 38 -1.53 -5.04 -8.54
N ARG A 39 -1.11 -6.19 -9.07
CA ARG A 39 0.29 -6.41 -9.49
C ARG A 39 0.66 -5.65 -10.77
N THR A 40 -0.26 -5.57 -11.73
CA THR A 40 0.01 -4.97 -13.05
C THR A 40 -0.36 -3.49 -13.14
N GLY A 41 -1.23 -3.00 -12.27
CA GLY A 41 -1.69 -1.61 -12.28
C GLY A 41 -2.67 -1.26 -13.41
N ILE A 42 -3.11 -2.23 -14.22
CA ILE A 42 -4.02 -2.00 -15.35
C ILE A 42 -5.38 -1.41 -14.90
N PRO A 43 -6.10 -0.68 -15.75
CA PRO A 43 -7.49 -0.32 -15.49
C PRO A 43 -8.36 -1.55 -15.25
N TRP A 44 -9.40 -1.43 -14.43
CA TRP A 44 -10.30 -2.57 -14.16
C TRP A 44 -10.97 -3.11 -15.42
N ARG A 45 -11.25 -2.24 -16.39
CA ARG A 45 -11.91 -2.61 -17.66
C ARG A 45 -11.03 -3.46 -18.57
N ASP A 46 -9.70 -3.36 -18.40
CA ASP A 46 -8.71 -4.08 -19.21
C ASP A 46 -8.33 -5.43 -18.58
N LEU A 47 -9.06 -5.85 -17.55
CA LEU A 47 -8.81 -7.13 -16.90
C LEU A 47 -9.09 -8.28 -17.89
N PRO A 48 -8.15 -9.25 -18.07
CA PRO A 48 -8.35 -10.42 -18.92
C PRO A 48 -9.61 -11.21 -18.57
N ALA A 49 -10.32 -11.66 -19.60
CA ALA A 49 -11.60 -12.40 -19.47
C ALA A 49 -11.47 -13.70 -18.68
N GLU A 50 -10.29 -14.28 -18.60
CA GLU A 50 -9.98 -15.48 -17.81
C GLU A 50 -10.30 -15.31 -16.32
N TYR A 51 -10.26 -14.08 -15.80
CA TYR A 51 -10.61 -13.76 -14.40
C TYR A 51 -12.11 -13.49 -14.20
N GLY A 52 -12.89 -13.59 -15.27
CA GLY A 52 -14.30 -13.27 -15.28
C GLY A 52 -14.59 -11.78 -15.60
N PRO A 53 -15.88 -11.40 -15.66
CA PRO A 53 -16.23 -10.02 -15.99
C PRO A 53 -15.62 -9.02 -15.00
N TRP A 54 -14.91 -8.03 -15.53
CA TRP A 54 -14.22 -7.03 -14.71
C TRP A 54 -15.12 -6.36 -13.65
N GLY A 55 -16.40 -6.12 -13.97
CA GLY A 55 -17.37 -5.56 -13.04
C GLY A 55 -17.60 -6.45 -11.81
N ARG A 56 -17.60 -7.78 -11.97
CA ARG A 56 -17.74 -8.73 -10.86
C ARG A 56 -16.50 -8.76 -9.98
N VAL A 57 -15.31 -8.67 -10.58
CA VAL A 57 -14.03 -8.59 -9.86
C VAL A 57 -13.97 -7.28 -9.08
N TYR A 58 -14.36 -6.15 -9.68
CA TYR A 58 -14.40 -4.85 -9.05
C TYR A 58 -15.42 -4.79 -7.90
N ASP A 59 -16.63 -5.33 -8.10
CA ASP A 59 -17.65 -5.41 -7.06
C ASP A 59 -17.19 -6.20 -5.84
N LEU A 60 -16.49 -7.31 -6.06
CA LEU A 60 -15.91 -8.10 -4.98
C LEU A 60 -14.85 -7.30 -4.22
N PHE A 61 -13.93 -6.65 -4.95
CA PHE A 61 -12.90 -5.79 -4.38
C PHE A 61 -13.51 -4.67 -3.53
N ARG A 62 -14.47 -3.92 -4.08
CA ARG A 62 -15.16 -2.82 -3.39
C ARG A 62 -15.90 -3.29 -2.14
N ARG A 63 -16.57 -4.42 -2.21
CA ARG A 63 -17.31 -4.98 -1.07
C ARG A 63 -16.38 -5.32 0.09
N TRP A 64 -15.23 -5.91 -0.22
CA TRP A 64 -14.28 -6.35 0.80
C TRP A 64 -13.39 -5.23 1.34
N GLN A 65 -13.34 -4.07 0.69
CA GLN A 65 -12.59 -2.91 1.17
C GLN A 65 -13.04 -2.41 2.55
N ARG A 66 -14.30 -2.63 2.93
CA ARG A 66 -14.84 -2.10 4.19
C ARG A 66 -14.19 -2.76 5.40
N ASP A 67 -14.27 -4.10 5.50
CA ASP A 67 -13.76 -4.81 6.66
C ASP A 67 -13.17 -6.19 6.37
N ASP A 68 -13.58 -6.83 5.25
CA ASP A 68 -13.25 -8.23 5.01
C ASP A 68 -11.76 -8.45 4.74
N TRP A 69 -11.09 -7.54 4.02
CA TRP A 69 -9.64 -7.63 3.80
C TRP A 69 -8.87 -7.58 5.10
N TYR A 70 -9.28 -6.71 6.02
CA TYR A 70 -8.62 -6.58 7.32
C TYR A 70 -8.82 -7.84 8.17
N ARG A 71 -10.03 -8.41 8.20
CA ARG A 71 -10.31 -9.67 8.89
C ARG A 71 -9.52 -10.84 8.33
N ILE A 72 -9.43 -10.96 7.00
CA ILE A 72 -8.61 -11.99 6.36
C ILE A 72 -7.15 -11.83 6.77
N PHE A 73 -6.64 -10.61 6.75
CA PHE A 73 -5.28 -10.30 7.14
C PHE A 73 -4.99 -10.68 8.60
N GLU A 74 -5.84 -10.28 9.54
CA GLU A 74 -5.69 -10.65 10.95
C GLU A 74 -5.71 -12.17 11.15
N GLN A 75 -6.59 -12.89 10.44
CA GLN A 75 -6.66 -14.35 10.53
C GLN A 75 -5.42 -15.03 9.96
N LEU A 76 -4.86 -14.51 8.89
CA LEU A 76 -3.60 -15.01 8.32
C LEU A 76 -2.45 -14.79 9.30
N GLN A 77 -2.36 -13.62 9.93
CA GLN A 77 -1.36 -13.33 10.95
C GLN A 77 -1.53 -14.25 12.16
N ALA A 78 -2.74 -14.43 12.68
CA ALA A 78 -3.02 -15.30 13.82
C ALA A 78 -2.61 -16.77 13.55
N ARG A 79 -2.90 -17.27 12.34
CA ARG A 79 -2.50 -18.62 11.93
C ARG A 79 -0.99 -18.76 11.74
N ALA A 80 -0.33 -17.71 11.26
CA ALA A 80 1.11 -17.69 11.12
C ALA A 80 1.81 -17.66 12.49
N ASP A 81 1.31 -16.84 13.42
CA ASP A 81 1.83 -16.76 14.80
C ASP A 81 1.64 -18.09 15.55
N ALA A 82 0.48 -18.72 15.43
CA ALA A 82 0.20 -20.03 16.05
C ALA A 82 1.07 -21.19 15.52
N LYS A 83 1.71 -21.00 14.35
CA LYS A 83 2.66 -21.96 13.75
C LYS A 83 4.11 -21.51 13.91
N ASP A 84 4.39 -20.54 14.77
CA ASP A 84 5.71 -19.95 14.98
C ASP A 84 6.38 -19.44 13.70
N LEU A 85 5.56 -19.07 12.69
CA LEU A 85 6.03 -18.50 11.42
C LEU A 85 6.24 -16.98 11.47
N ILE A 86 5.96 -16.35 12.60
CA ILE A 86 6.25 -14.93 12.88
C ILE A 86 7.37 -14.86 13.90
N THR A 87 8.52 -14.35 13.50
CA THR A 87 9.72 -14.26 14.34
C THR A 87 9.66 -13.15 15.40
N TRP A 88 8.74 -12.21 15.26
CA TRP A 88 8.61 -11.01 16.09
C TRP A 88 9.84 -10.09 16.09
N ASP A 89 10.77 -10.34 15.20
CA ASP A 89 11.84 -9.43 14.81
C ASP A 89 11.33 -8.58 13.63
N ILE A 90 11.01 -7.32 13.89
CA ILE A 90 10.31 -6.46 12.94
C ILE A 90 11.27 -5.49 12.27
N ASN A 91 11.15 -5.39 10.95
CA ASN A 91 11.79 -4.35 10.15
C ASN A 91 10.78 -3.22 9.89
N VAL A 92 11.16 -1.98 10.19
CA VAL A 92 10.36 -0.79 9.88
C VAL A 92 11.01 -0.03 8.75
N ASP A 93 10.22 0.23 7.71
CA ASP A 93 10.66 0.97 6.54
C ASP A 93 9.55 1.84 5.96
N SER A 94 9.90 2.75 5.06
CA SER A 94 8.94 3.59 4.36
C SER A 94 9.20 3.66 2.88
N THR A 95 8.13 3.68 2.10
CA THR A 95 8.17 3.81 0.65
C THR A 95 7.29 4.98 0.21
N VAL A 96 7.78 5.79 -0.72
CA VAL A 96 7.02 6.90 -1.30
C VAL A 96 6.35 6.42 -2.57
N CYS A 97 5.03 6.58 -2.64
CA CYS A 97 4.23 6.27 -3.81
C CYS A 97 3.73 7.56 -4.46
N ARG A 98 3.86 7.68 -5.77
CA ARG A 98 3.23 8.77 -6.52
C ARG A 98 1.73 8.59 -6.52
N ALA A 99 1.01 9.68 -6.30
CA ALA A 99 -0.43 9.69 -6.47
C ALA A 99 -0.79 9.56 -7.96
N HIS A 100 -1.86 8.85 -8.24
CA HIS A 100 -2.41 8.77 -9.60
C HIS A 100 -2.88 10.15 -10.04
N GLN A 101 -2.85 10.43 -11.35
CA GLN A 101 -3.30 11.72 -11.91
C GLN A 101 -4.71 12.11 -11.48
N HIS A 102 -5.61 11.15 -11.32
CA HIS A 102 -6.98 11.38 -10.85
C HIS A 102 -7.09 11.73 -9.35
N ALA A 103 -6.00 11.64 -8.59
CA ALA A 103 -5.98 12.04 -7.19
C ALA A 103 -5.96 13.56 -6.98
N ALA A 104 -5.90 14.36 -8.05
CA ALA A 104 -5.95 15.82 -7.95
C ALA A 104 -7.25 16.34 -7.32
N GLY A 105 -8.37 15.60 -7.53
CA GLY A 105 -9.68 15.91 -6.97
C GLY A 105 -9.95 15.34 -5.56
N VAL A 106 -9.01 14.65 -4.96
CA VAL A 106 -9.19 13.98 -3.67
C VAL A 106 -9.08 14.98 -2.52
N ARG A 107 -9.97 14.86 -1.54
CA ARG A 107 -9.97 15.69 -0.33
C ARG A 107 -8.62 15.58 0.41
N LYS A 108 -8.06 16.73 0.73
CA LYS A 108 -6.86 16.86 1.56
C LYS A 108 -7.25 17.51 2.87
N LYS A 109 -6.62 17.10 3.97
CA LYS A 109 -6.84 17.69 5.29
C LYS A 109 -6.61 19.22 5.25
N GLY A 110 -7.63 20.00 5.61
CA GLY A 110 -7.58 21.46 5.64
C GLY A 110 -7.95 22.19 4.33
N GLU A 111 -8.28 21.47 3.26
CA GLU A 111 -8.79 22.08 2.03
C GLU A 111 -10.30 21.83 1.90
N LEU A 112 -11.08 22.92 1.77
CA LEU A 112 -12.48 22.84 1.37
C LEU A 112 -12.52 22.56 -0.14
N GLN A 113 -12.76 21.34 -0.52
CA GLN A 113 -12.90 20.95 -1.91
C GLN A 113 -14.38 20.82 -2.25
N LYS A 114 -14.79 21.34 -3.43
CA LYS A 114 -16.15 21.12 -3.93
C LYS A 114 -16.39 19.63 -4.10
N GLU A 115 -17.54 19.16 -3.61
CA GLU A 115 -17.96 17.77 -3.85
C GLU A 115 -18.06 17.51 -5.35
N PRO A 116 -17.57 16.36 -5.82
CA PRO A 116 -17.77 15.97 -7.21
C PRO A 116 -19.26 15.76 -7.51
N PRO A 117 -19.70 15.95 -8.76
CA PRO A 117 -21.07 15.66 -9.15
C PRO A 117 -21.47 14.23 -8.78
N GLY A 118 -22.55 14.08 -8.03
CA GLY A 118 -23.04 12.79 -7.54
C GLY A 118 -22.81 12.52 -6.06
N GLY A 119 -22.14 13.42 -5.36
CA GLY A 119 -21.85 13.31 -3.93
C GLY A 119 -20.87 12.19 -3.57
N VAL A 120 -20.21 12.28 -2.42
CA VAL A 120 -19.41 11.21 -1.85
C VAL A 120 -19.92 10.91 -0.46
N THR A 121 -20.68 9.86 -0.33
CA THR A 121 -21.36 9.49 0.92
C THR A 121 -20.38 9.06 2.02
N VAL A 122 -19.15 8.64 1.70
CA VAL A 122 -18.14 8.22 2.69
C VAL A 122 -16.74 8.47 2.12
N GLU A 123 -16.25 9.68 2.22
CA GLU A 123 -14.85 10.00 1.91
C GLU A 123 -14.09 10.27 3.21
N PRO A 124 -12.90 9.67 3.44
CA PRO A 124 -12.07 9.99 4.57
C PRO A 124 -11.64 11.47 4.55
N ASP A 125 -11.50 12.10 5.70
CA ASP A 125 -11.04 13.50 5.83
C ASP A 125 -9.60 13.71 5.33
N ASP A 126 -8.80 12.65 5.30
CA ASP A 126 -7.41 12.66 4.82
C ASP A 126 -7.06 11.37 4.11
N HIS A 127 -6.77 11.46 2.82
CA HIS A 127 -6.29 10.35 1.99
C HIS A 127 -4.78 10.11 2.11
N GLY A 128 -4.09 10.78 3.02
CA GLY A 128 -2.64 10.67 3.16
C GLY A 128 -1.86 11.23 1.97
N LEU A 129 -2.46 12.17 1.23
CA LEU A 129 -1.81 12.82 0.10
C LEU A 129 -1.12 14.10 0.53
N GLY A 130 0.07 14.34 -0.02
CA GLY A 130 0.81 15.56 0.21
C GLY A 130 1.73 15.89 -0.94
N ARG A 131 2.18 17.15 -0.97
CA ARG A 131 3.07 17.63 -2.02
C ARG A 131 4.53 17.38 -1.62
N SER A 132 5.24 16.62 -2.41
CA SER A 132 6.69 16.43 -2.33
C SER A 132 7.39 17.08 -3.52
N ARG A 133 8.72 17.00 -3.58
CA ARG A 133 9.49 17.50 -4.76
C ARG A 133 9.05 16.81 -6.06
N GLY A 134 8.56 15.56 -5.99
CA GLY A 134 8.06 14.79 -7.14
C GLY A 134 6.55 14.96 -7.42
N GLY A 135 5.88 15.98 -6.84
CA GLY A 135 4.45 16.21 -7.00
C GLY A 135 3.61 15.63 -5.84
N LEU A 136 2.37 15.26 -6.14
CA LEU A 136 1.49 14.61 -5.16
C LEU A 136 1.96 13.19 -4.87
N THR A 137 2.20 12.90 -3.61
CA THR A 137 2.71 11.62 -3.15
C THR A 137 2.07 11.19 -1.84
N THR A 138 2.04 9.89 -1.63
CA THR A 138 1.70 9.24 -0.36
C THR A 138 2.93 8.50 0.13
N LYS A 139 3.13 8.45 1.42
CA LYS A 139 4.16 7.64 2.03
C LYS A 139 3.53 6.46 2.78
N LEU A 140 4.00 5.27 2.46
CA LEU A 140 3.61 4.02 3.08
C LEU A 140 4.67 3.62 4.09
N HIS A 141 4.32 3.55 5.36
CA HIS A 141 5.19 3.05 6.42
C HIS A 141 4.76 1.63 6.77
N LEU A 142 5.70 0.71 6.71
CA LEU A 142 5.48 -0.71 6.91
C LEU A 142 6.27 -1.20 8.12
N ALA A 143 5.63 -2.05 8.93
CA ALA A 143 6.30 -2.97 9.81
C ALA A 143 6.14 -4.37 9.21
N VAL A 144 7.23 -5.04 8.92
CA VAL A 144 7.27 -6.41 8.40
C VAL A 144 8.12 -7.28 9.31
N GLU A 145 7.72 -8.51 9.53
CA GLU A 145 8.55 -9.46 10.25
C GLU A 145 9.69 -9.99 9.36
N GLN A 146 10.62 -10.76 9.91
CA GLN A 146 11.83 -11.21 9.20
C GLN A 146 11.50 -11.99 7.90
N GLY A 147 10.44 -12.80 7.87
CA GLY A 147 9.97 -13.53 6.70
C GLY A 147 9.07 -12.72 5.76
N GLN A 148 9.17 -11.38 5.77
CA GLN A 148 8.46 -10.44 4.89
C GLN A 148 6.93 -10.38 5.08
N LYS A 149 6.40 -10.96 6.15
CA LYS A 149 4.96 -10.84 6.43
C LYS A 149 4.64 -9.47 7.02
N PRO A 150 3.70 -8.72 6.45
CA PRO A 150 3.33 -7.42 6.98
C PRO A 150 2.66 -7.57 8.36
N MET A 151 3.10 -6.72 9.30
CA MET A 151 2.55 -6.67 10.66
C MET A 151 1.65 -5.46 10.86
N SER A 152 2.02 -4.33 10.30
CA SER A 152 1.20 -3.12 10.28
C SER A 152 1.53 -2.22 9.10
N ILE A 153 0.56 -1.39 8.74
CA ILE A 153 0.65 -0.44 7.63
C ILE A 153 0.11 0.91 8.10
N VAL A 154 0.87 1.98 7.87
CA VAL A 154 0.46 3.36 8.13
C VAL A 154 0.68 4.18 6.86
N ILE A 155 -0.33 4.95 6.48
CA ILE A 155 -0.27 5.85 5.33
C ILE A 155 -0.17 7.28 5.84
N THR A 156 0.73 8.07 5.26
CA THR A 156 0.89 9.49 5.57
C THR A 156 1.13 10.30 4.30
N ALA A 157 0.91 11.60 4.39
CA ALA A 157 1.27 12.52 3.30
C ALA A 157 2.77 12.43 2.98
N GLY A 158 3.12 12.47 1.70
CA GLY A 158 4.47 12.17 1.21
C GLY A 158 5.60 13.03 1.77
N GLN A 159 5.32 14.26 2.23
CA GLN A 159 6.29 15.14 2.86
C GLN A 159 6.56 14.83 4.34
N ARG A 160 5.76 13.96 4.97
CA ARG A 160 5.94 13.60 6.38
C ARG A 160 7.27 12.87 6.58
N GLY A 161 7.97 13.22 7.68
CA GLY A 161 9.21 12.57 8.07
C GLY A 161 8.99 11.12 8.55
N ASP A 162 9.95 10.25 8.32
CA ASP A 162 9.85 8.82 8.70
C ASP A 162 10.00 8.62 10.21
N SER A 163 10.95 9.32 10.82
CA SER A 163 11.29 9.14 12.24
C SER A 163 10.09 9.25 13.20
N PRO A 164 9.16 10.21 13.06
CA PRO A 164 7.99 10.30 13.93
C PRO A 164 6.99 9.16 13.74
N GLN A 165 7.07 8.43 12.62
CA GLN A 165 6.08 7.39 12.27
C GLN A 165 6.37 6.02 12.89
N ILE A 166 7.53 5.83 13.53
CA ILE A 166 7.87 4.53 14.16
C ILE A 166 6.85 4.16 15.24
N GLU A 167 6.48 5.10 16.08
CA GLU A 167 5.52 4.89 17.17
C GLU A 167 4.11 4.57 16.65
N PRO A 168 3.50 5.35 15.73
CA PRO A 168 2.24 5.00 15.09
C PRO A 168 2.25 3.63 14.40
N VAL A 169 3.34 3.28 13.72
CA VAL A 169 3.47 1.98 13.04
C VAL A 169 3.50 0.85 14.06
N LEU A 170 4.27 0.98 15.14
CA LEU A 170 4.36 -0.05 16.18
C LEU A 170 3.05 -0.19 16.97
N ASN A 171 2.36 0.91 17.25
CA ASN A 171 1.07 0.88 17.94
C ASN A 171 -0.03 0.16 17.15
N LYS A 172 0.10 0.07 15.82
CA LYS A 172 -0.79 -0.71 14.95
C LYS A 172 -0.43 -2.19 14.87
N VAL A 173 0.73 -2.62 15.38
CA VAL A 173 1.09 -4.04 15.42
C VAL A 173 0.16 -4.74 16.40
N ARG A 174 -0.69 -5.62 15.88
CA ARG A 174 -1.66 -6.35 16.67
C ARG A 174 -1.98 -7.68 15.98
N VAL A 175 -1.52 -8.77 16.55
CA VAL A 175 -1.78 -10.11 16.05
C VAL A 175 -2.71 -10.81 17.03
N PRO A 176 -3.95 -11.12 16.62
CA PRO A 176 -4.89 -11.86 17.48
C PRO A 176 -4.40 -13.30 17.71
N ARG A 177 -4.82 -13.92 18.79
CA ARG A 177 -4.60 -15.35 19.04
C ARG A 177 -5.73 -16.17 18.45
N LEU A 178 -5.46 -17.39 18.03
CA LEU A 178 -6.52 -18.33 17.58
C LEU A 178 -7.39 -18.83 18.74
N GLY A 179 -6.85 -18.85 19.96
CA GLY A 179 -7.55 -19.21 21.18
C GLY A 179 -7.83 -18.01 22.09
N PRO A 180 -8.32 -18.27 23.31
CA PRO A 180 -8.54 -17.21 24.29
C PRO A 180 -7.22 -16.53 24.63
N GLY A 181 -7.27 -15.23 24.91
CA GLY A 181 -6.12 -14.45 25.32
C GLY A 181 -6.00 -13.11 24.62
N ARG A 182 -5.11 -12.25 25.15
CA ARG A 182 -4.87 -10.93 24.59
C ARG A 182 -4.05 -11.04 23.31
N PRO A 183 -4.34 -10.20 22.30
CA PRO A 183 -3.50 -10.10 21.11
C PRO A 183 -2.04 -9.78 21.48
N ARG A 184 -1.09 -10.31 20.73
CA ARG A 184 0.30 -9.90 20.83
C ARG A 184 0.51 -8.59 20.07
N ILE A 185 1.07 -7.60 20.76
CA ILE A 185 1.25 -6.24 20.25
C ILE A 185 2.71 -5.77 20.30
N ARG A 186 3.56 -6.52 21.00
CA ARG A 186 4.95 -6.11 21.24
C ARG A 186 5.90 -6.99 20.48
N PRO A 187 6.68 -6.42 19.54
CA PRO A 187 7.81 -7.13 18.92
C PRO A 187 8.95 -7.33 19.93
N ASP A 188 9.77 -8.33 19.68
CA ASP A 188 10.97 -8.60 20.46
C ASP A 188 12.13 -7.69 20.05
N ARG A 189 12.16 -7.33 18.78
CA ARG A 189 13.19 -6.47 18.19
C ARG A 189 12.60 -5.60 17.07
N VAL A 190 13.17 -4.41 16.93
CA VAL A 190 12.92 -3.50 15.81
C VAL A 190 14.22 -3.14 15.13
N ARG A 191 14.28 -3.38 13.82
CA ARG A 191 15.32 -2.91 12.91
C ARG A 191 14.76 -1.81 12.04
N ALA A 192 15.49 -0.73 11.89
CA ALA A 192 15.12 0.35 10.98
C ALA A 192 16.37 1.05 10.45
N ASP A 193 16.22 1.83 9.39
CA ASP A 193 17.31 2.57 8.82
C ASP A 193 17.72 3.79 9.69
N LYS A 194 18.79 4.47 9.28
CA LYS A 194 19.30 5.66 9.98
C LYS A 194 18.33 6.85 10.00
N ALA A 195 17.29 6.88 9.14
CA ALA A 195 16.27 7.93 9.17
C ALA A 195 15.50 7.89 10.49
N TYR A 196 15.34 6.70 11.08
CA TYR A 196 14.67 6.49 12.35
C TYR A 196 15.55 6.69 13.59
N ALA A 197 16.83 7.01 13.42
CA ALA A 197 17.82 7.17 14.50
C ALA A 197 17.60 8.45 15.31
N SER A 198 16.52 8.52 16.08
CA SER A 198 16.27 9.61 17.03
C SER A 198 16.36 9.14 18.48
N ARG A 199 16.74 10.06 19.38
CA ARG A 199 16.73 9.79 20.83
C ARG A 199 15.32 9.39 21.31
N LYS A 200 14.29 10.08 20.78
CA LYS A 200 12.88 9.79 21.12
C LYS A 200 12.52 8.34 20.78
N ASN A 201 12.84 7.90 19.56
CA ASN A 201 12.53 6.54 19.12
C ASN A 201 13.23 5.47 19.95
N ARG A 202 14.53 5.67 20.25
CA ARG A 202 15.29 4.75 21.09
C ARG A 202 14.77 4.69 22.53
N VAL A 203 14.32 5.81 23.08
CA VAL A 203 13.66 5.87 24.39
C VAL A 203 12.32 5.16 24.37
N CYS A 204 11.52 5.37 23.34
CA CYS A 204 10.24 4.69 23.14
C CYS A 204 10.44 3.17 23.12
N LEU A 205 11.31 2.66 22.26
CA LEU A 205 11.61 1.22 22.17
C LEU A 205 12.09 0.63 23.50
N ARG A 206 12.98 1.35 24.19
CA ARG A 206 13.48 0.93 25.51
C ARG A 206 12.37 0.84 26.57
N ARG A 207 11.48 1.84 26.61
CA ARG A 207 10.34 1.84 27.55
C ARG A 207 9.42 0.62 27.34
N HIS A 208 9.26 0.19 26.09
CA HIS A 208 8.47 -0.98 25.75
C HIS A 208 9.26 -2.30 25.86
N GLY A 209 10.52 -2.27 26.29
CA GLY A 209 11.35 -3.47 26.38
C GLY A 209 11.69 -4.10 25.03
N ILE A 210 11.68 -3.31 23.95
CA ILE A 210 11.95 -3.76 22.58
C ILE A 210 13.43 -3.56 22.25
N ARG A 211 14.11 -4.61 21.81
CA ARG A 211 15.49 -4.52 21.31
C ARG A 211 15.55 -3.66 20.07
N CYS A 212 16.56 -2.80 19.96
CA CYS A 212 16.65 -1.80 18.90
C CYS A 212 17.95 -1.96 18.11
N THR A 213 17.88 -2.20 16.83
CA THR A 213 19.01 -2.21 15.89
C THR A 213 18.80 -1.15 14.82
N ILE A 214 19.21 0.08 15.15
CA ILE A 214 19.13 1.25 14.27
C ILE A 214 20.53 1.89 14.25
N PRO A 215 21.16 2.09 13.07
CA PRO A 215 22.46 2.74 12.98
C PRO A 215 22.36 4.23 13.38
N ASP A 216 23.46 4.79 13.84
CA ASP A 216 23.55 6.23 14.10
C ASP A 216 23.75 7.01 12.80
N LYS A 217 23.25 8.25 12.78
CA LYS A 217 23.61 9.21 11.75
C LYS A 217 25.03 9.74 12.01
N ALA A 218 25.80 9.96 10.94
CA ALA A 218 27.17 10.45 11.05
C ALA A 218 27.29 11.78 11.80
N ASP A 219 26.33 12.68 11.62
CA ASP A 219 26.24 13.94 12.34
C ASP A 219 26.01 13.73 13.85
N GLN A 220 25.13 12.82 14.24
CA GLN A 220 24.88 12.49 15.64
C GLN A 220 26.12 11.89 16.31
N ALA A 221 26.80 10.98 15.61
CA ALA A 221 28.07 10.42 16.11
C ALA A 221 29.13 11.48 16.28
N ARG A 222 29.30 12.39 15.31
CA ARG A 222 30.24 13.52 15.38
C ARG A 222 29.91 14.48 16.51
N HIS A 223 28.65 14.86 16.67
CA HIS A 223 28.21 15.73 17.78
C HIS A 223 28.47 15.11 19.15
N ARG A 224 28.25 13.79 19.28
CA ARG A 224 28.55 13.06 20.51
C ARG A 224 30.03 13.11 20.84
N LYS A 225 30.86 12.81 19.85
CA LYS A 225 32.34 12.90 20.01
C LYS A 225 32.80 14.31 20.41
N LYS A 226 32.24 15.34 19.79
CA LYS A 226 32.57 16.74 20.09
C LYS A 226 32.22 17.12 21.54
N ARG A 227 31.23 16.52 22.16
CA ARG A 227 30.83 16.75 23.55
C ARG A 227 31.66 15.98 24.58
N GLY A 228 32.55 15.11 24.17
CA GLY A 228 33.37 14.29 25.07
C GLY A 228 32.55 13.49 26.06
N SER A 229 32.84 13.57 27.35
CA SER A 229 32.10 12.88 28.42
C SER A 229 30.62 13.26 28.49
N LEU A 230 30.28 14.50 28.17
CA LEU A 230 28.88 14.99 28.13
C LEU A 230 28.09 14.42 26.93
N GLY A 231 28.78 13.83 25.95
CA GLY A 231 28.11 13.20 24.79
C GLY A 231 27.43 11.89 25.09
N GLY A 232 27.71 11.29 26.22
CA GLY A 232 27.11 10.04 26.68
C GLY A 232 27.59 8.81 25.91
N ARG A 233 27.16 7.64 26.39
CA ARG A 233 27.51 6.35 25.78
C ARG A 233 26.86 6.22 24.37
N PRO A 234 27.60 5.74 23.35
CA PRO A 234 27.06 5.45 22.03
C PRO A 234 25.95 4.39 22.12
N PRO A 235 24.92 4.49 21.27
CA PRO A 235 23.91 3.45 21.19
C PRO A 235 24.51 2.11 20.83
N LYS A 236 24.03 1.03 21.46
CA LYS A 236 24.40 -0.32 21.08
C LYS A 236 23.90 -0.59 19.66
N PHE A 237 24.81 -0.95 18.77
CA PHE A 237 24.49 -1.30 17.38
C PHE A 237 25.21 -2.59 17.01
N ASP A 238 24.46 -3.53 16.44
CA ASP A 238 24.99 -4.79 15.95
C ASP A 238 24.93 -4.78 14.42
N PRO A 239 26.10 -4.71 13.73
CA PRO A 239 26.16 -4.70 12.27
C PRO A 239 25.68 -6.03 11.64
N GLN A 240 25.88 -7.16 12.29
CA GLN A 240 25.48 -8.46 11.76
C GLN A 240 23.96 -8.59 11.80
N ASP A 241 23.35 -8.27 12.94
CA ASP A 241 21.89 -8.20 13.07
C ASP A 241 21.25 -7.19 12.09
N TYR A 242 21.95 -6.10 11.81
CA TYR A 242 21.46 -5.12 10.83
C TYR A 242 21.50 -5.64 9.39
N ARG A 243 22.51 -6.43 9.02
CA ARG A 243 22.59 -7.07 7.70
C ARG A 243 21.45 -8.05 7.48
N ALA A 244 21.06 -8.81 8.48
CA ALA A 244 19.91 -9.70 8.42
C ALA A 244 18.59 -9.03 8.00
N ARG A 245 18.50 -7.69 8.08
CA ARG A 245 17.40 -6.92 7.50
C ARG A 245 17.34 -7.03 5.98
N GLN A 246 18.50 -7.14 5.31
CA GLN A 246 18.62 -7.10 3.84
C GLN A 246 18.59 -8.48 3.19
N ASP A 247 19.14 -9.49 3.87
CA ASP A 247 19.36 -10.82 3.30
C ASP A 247 18.03 -11.50 2.89
N HIS A 248 16.96 -11.31 3.65
CA HIS A 248 15.64 -11.84 3.31
C HIS A 248 14.88 -11.03 2.24
N ALA A 249 15.24 -9.76 2.01
CA ALA A 249 14.63 -8.95 0.96
C ALA A 249 15.13 -9.36 -0.44
N ALA A 250 16.37 -9.86 -0.53
CA ALA A 250 16.99 -10.28 -1.79
C ALA A 250 16.50 -11.67 -2.24
N GLU A 251 16.12 -12.54 -1.32
CA GLU A 251 15.80 -13.94 -1.60
C GLU A 251 14.36 -14.15 -2.10
N GLN A 252 13.45 -13.20 -1.88
CA GLN A 252 12.02 -13.34 -2.19
C GLN A 252 11.48 -12.42 -3.29
N LEU A 253 12.26 -11.47 -3.78
CA LEU A 253 11.91 -10.78 -5.01
C LEU A 253 12.42 -11.64 -6.17
N PRO A 254 11.52 -12.20 -7.03
CA PRO A 254 11.99 -12.70 -8.32
C PRO A 254 12.76 -11.53 -8.95
N ALA A 255 14.00 -11.82 -9.40
CA ALA A 255 14.80 -10.84 -10.11
C ALA A 255 13.88 -10.11 -11.08
N PRO A 256 13.88 -8.76 -11.14
CA PRO A 256 13.10 -8.06 -12.11
C PRO A 256 13.45 -8.70 -13.45
N SER A 257 12.51 -9.40 -14.06
CA SER A 257 12.66 -9.87 -15.42
C SER A 257 13.10 -8.62 -16.16
N ARG A 258 14.35 -8.65 -16.67
CA ARG A 258 14.89 -7.55 -17.49
C ARG A 258 13.74 -7.16 -18.39
N SER A 259 13.25 -5.96 -18.19
CA SER A 259 12.20 -5.37 -18.98
C SER A 259 12.51 -5.74 -20.43
N GLN A 260 11.70 -6.58 -21.02
CA GLN A 260 11.48 -6.49 -22.44
C GLN A 260 11.02 -5.06 -22.61
N SER A 261 11.96 -4.23 -23.03
CA SER A 261 11.66 -2.92 -23.60
C SER A 261 10.66 -3.25 -24.70
N LEU A 262 9.40 -3.02 -24.43
CA LEU A 262 8.39 -2.89 -25.47
C LEU A 262 8.87 -1.73 -26.33
N SER A 263 9.62 -2.08 -27.37
CA SER A 263 9.87 -1.21 -28.51
C SER A 263 8.50 -0.91 -29.06
N ILE A 264 7.93 0.20 -28.62
CA ILE A 264 6.80 0.82 -29.30
C ILE A 264 7.37 1.28 -30.63
N HIS A 265 7.31 0.41 -31.61
CA HIS A 265 7.44 0.83 -33.01
C HIS A 265 6.27 1.79 -33.25
N PRO A 266 6.55 3.05 -33.62
CA PRO A 266 5.48 3.92 -34.06
C PRO A 266 4.82 3.28 -35.28
N GLN A 267 3.54 2.95 -35.15
CA GLN A 267 2.76 2.53 -36.30
C GLN A 267 2.85 3.64 -37.37
N PRO A 268 3.08 3.29 -38.63
CA PRO A 268 3.03 4.26 -39.69
C PRO A 268 1.64 4.91 -39.74
N PRO A 269 1.53 6.22 -40.01
CA PRO A 269 0.25 6.89 -40.06
C PRO A 269 -0.64 6.22 -41.10
N GLY A 270 -1.81 5.75 -40.64
CA GLY A 270 -2.83 5.18 -41.51
C GLY A 270 -3.25 6.18 -42.61
N PRO A 271 -3.78 5.69 -43.75
CA PRO A 271 -4.12 6.55 -44.89
C PRO A 271 -5.08 7.66 -44.46
N ARG A 272 -4.72 8.91 -44.80
CA ARG A 272 -5.55 10.09 -44.53
C ARG A 272 -6.89 9.93 -45.24
N ARG A 273 -7.99 10.05 -44.48
CA ARG A 273 -9.33 10.15 -45.06
C ARG A 273 -9.38 11.37 -46.03
N PRO A 274 -9.95 11.21 -47.24
CA PRO A 274 -10.15 12.34 -48.12
C PRO A 274 -11.15 13.32 -47.50
N PRO A 275 -11.04 14.62 -47.81
CA PRO A 275 -11.98 15.62 -47.31
C PRO A 275 -13.37 15.40 -47.90
N PRO A 276 -14.45 15.71 -47.14
CA PRO A 276 -15.79 15.58 -47.68
C PRO A 276 -16.05 16.58 -48.79
N SER A 277 -16.29 16.08 -50.00
CA SER A 277 -16.78 16.83 -51.14
C SER A 277 -18.29 16.99 -51.03
N GLY A 278 -18.77 18.23 -50.86
CA GLY A 278 -20.17 18.56 -50.98
C GLY A 278 -20.47 20.02 -50.69
N PRO A 279 -21.18 20.73 -51.60
CA PRO A 279 -21.40 22.18 -51.53
C PRO A 279 -22.44 22.50 -50.44
N ARG A 280 -22.12 23.46 -49.58
CA ARG A 280 -23.08 24.07 -48.66
C ARG A 280 -23.97 25.05 -49.44
N THR A 281 -25.19 24.66 -49.66
CA THR A 281 -26.27 25.58 -50.05
C THR A 281 -26.63 26.47 -48.87
N ARG A 282 -26.42 27.77 -49.02
CA ARG A 282 -26.96 28.80 -48.11
C ARG A 282 -28.46 28.84 -48.32
N GLN A 283 -29.26 28.48 -47.32
CA GLN A 283 -30.63 28.94 -47.21
C GLN A 283 -30.67 30.20 -46.35
N SER A 284 -31.02 31.31 -46.99
CA SER A 284 -31.45 32.56 -46.40
C SER A 284 -32.79 32.38 -45.71
N TYR A 285 -32.82 32.62 -44.40
CA TYR A 285 -34.10 32.81 -43.67
C TYR A 285 -34.37 34.31 -43.64
N GLU A 286 -35.40 34.69 -44.43
CA GLU A 286 -36.05 36.00 -44.35
C GLU A 286 -36.78 36.12 -43.00
N ARG A 287 -36.59 37.29 -42.41
CA ARG A 287 -37.39 37.76 -41.27
C ARG A 287 -38.79 38.13 -41.80
N SER A 288 -39.84 37.63 -41.18
CA SER A 288 -41.17 38.20 -41.26
C SER A 288 -41.49 38.78 -39.88
N GLU A 289 -41.52 40.10 -39.81
CA GLU A 289 -42.22 40.84 -38.76
C GLU A 289 -43.72 40.81 -39.13
N ALA A 290 -44.58 40.65 -38.13
CA ALA A 290 -45.80 41.39 -37.87
C ALA A 290 -46.80 40.62 -37.02
N VAL A 291 -47.20 41.31 -36.05
CA VAL A 291 -48.35 41.53 -35.18
C VAL A 291 -48.36 40.76 -33.88
#